data_30270c1af2ca0346441b4751b51b0bf9
#
_entry.id   30270c1af2ca0346441b4751b51b0bf9
#
_cell.length_a   1.000
_cell.length_b   1.000
_cell.length_c   1.000
_cell.angle_alpha   90.00
_cell.angle_beta   90.00
_cell.angle_gamma   90.00
#
_symmetry.space_group_name_H-M   'P 1'
#
loop_
_entity.id
_entity.type
_entity.pdbx_description
1 polymer ?
#
loop_
_entity_poly.entity_id
_entity_poly.type
_entity_poly.pdbx_seq_one_letter_code
_entity_poly.pdbx_strand_id
1 'polypeptide(L)'
;FFGEALTNIRRDNLVNKTNERGMVVSVKFIKNSVTYTIERGRKPQIFKFYANDIEQNLESNEAQGENKETQLEINKLMGMTHAMFKNIIALNTYTQPFLSTKQAEQREIIEQLLGITLLSQKADLLREKQKATKQLLTEEKLKIDARIASNEKIQESIESLKIRSNAWASQKQDDVKSFTKAIRELDKVDIVKELDAHKRLSKHNEMQTALRSLEKEKAYHEDSLTKAESTVGKTEKDLEFAEAAKCPTCEQELHDDKHEHLVGKLKTTLTESKEYTEKLTNDLTKIQQDVDAIGDLGNIPDTYYDTMDEAYNHKGSLQDLKRQLEQTEKKEDVYAEQIEEMQNKAIQKVDFEKANEMEDLHRHQEFLYKLLTAKDSFIRTRIIEQNLSYLNQRLAYFLGKVKLPHTVVFQSDLSVQIEELGRELDFDNLSRGERNRLILSLSWAFRDVWESLYQQINLLFIDELIDAGMDISGVESSMAVLKDMSRTQKKNIF
;
A
#
# COMPACT_ATOMS: atom_id res chain seq x y z
N PHE A 1 -21.10 10.47 -12.37
CA PHE A 1 -20.40 10.22 -11.12
C PHE A 1 -19.25 11.20 -10.90
N PHE A 2 -18.20 11.19 -11.73
CA PHE A 2 -16.95 11.93 -11.51
C PHE A 2 -16.96 13.36 -12.07
N GLY A 3 -17.93 13.71 -12.90
CA GLY A 3 -17.97 15.01 -13.56
C GLY A 3 -16.88 15.22 -14.61
N GLU A 4 -16.29 14.14 -15.09
CA GLU A 4 -15.25 14.10 -16.12
C GLU A 4 -15.74 13.29 -17.32
N ALA A 5 -15.30 13.67 -18.52
CA ALA A 5 -15.57 12.86 -19.70
C ALA A 5 -14.69 11.61 -19.72
N LEU A 6 -15.15 10.55 -20.36
CA LEU A 6 -14.35 9.33 -20.57
C LEU A 6 -13.20 9.58 -21.55
N THR A 7 -13.33 10.56 -22.42
CA THR A 7 -12.37 10.96 -23.44
C THR A 7 -11.88 12.38 -23.17
N ASN A 8 -10.92 12.86 -23.96
CA ASN A 8 -10.36 14.23 -23.84
C ASN A 8 -11.30 15.32 -24.39
N ILE A 9 -12.61 15.07 -24.47
CA ILE A 9 -13.60 16.06 -24.92
C ILE A 9 -13.76 17.13 -23.85
N ARG A 10 -13.67 18.41 -24.26
CA ARG A 10 -13.99 19.53 -23.38
C ARG A 10 -15.46 19.46 -22.98
N ARG A 11 -15.79 19.67 -21.71
CA ARG A 11 -17.16 19.58 -21.15
C ARG A 11 -18.17 20.46 -21.91
N ASP A 12 -17.77 21.61 -22.42
CA ASP A 12 -18.61 22.50 -23.19
C ASP A 12 -19.01 21.93 -24.55
N ASN A 13 -18.21 21.04 -25.12
CA ASN A 13 -18.51 20.34 -26.37
C ASN A 13 -19.55 19.22 -26.20
N LEU A 14 -19.93 18.89 -24.97
CA LEU A 14 -21.01 17.95 -24.66
C LEU A 14 -22.39 18.61 -24.76
N VAL A 15 -22.44 19.92 -24.75
CA VAL A 15 -23.69 20.67 -24.94
C VAL A 15 -24.14 20.54 -26.38
N ASN A 16 -25.44 20.27 -26.59
CA ASN A 16 -25.99 20.15 -27.92
C ASN A 16 -25.72 21.43 -28.75
N LYS A 17 -25.16 21.25 -29.94
CA LYS A 17 -24.72 22.34 -30.81
C LYS A 17 -25.89 23.14 -31.43
N THR A 18 -27.11 22.56 -31.47
CA THR A 18 -28.28 23.20 -32.07
C THR A 18 -28.94 24.20 -31.13
N ASN A 19 -29.12 23.82 -29.86
CA ASN A 19 -29.76 24.67 -28.86
C ASN A 19 -28.79 25.33 -27.88
N GLU A 20 -27.51 24.89 -27.89
CA GLU A 20 -26.39 25.43 -27.13
C GLU A 20 -26.61 25.59 -25.62
N ARG A 21 -27.62 24.93 -25.07
CA ARG A 21 -28.07 25.06 -23.68
C ARG A 21 -28.75 23.77 -23.18
N GLY A 22 -29.01 23.74 -21.87
CA GLY A 22 -29.89 22.74 -21.25
C GLY A 22 -29.34 21.33 -21.20
N MET A 23 -28.01 21.15 -21.22
CA MET A 23 -27.45 19.85 -21.00
C MET A 23 -27.66 19.44 -19.53
N VAL A 24 -28.33 18.32 -19.30
CA VAL A 24 -28.51 17.72 -17.97
C VAL A 24 -28.28 16.21 -18.08
N VAL A 25 -27.53 15.66 -17.16
CA VAL A 25 -27.33 14.25 -16.97
C VAL A 25 -27.69 13.90 -15.54
N SER A 26 -28.59 12.93 -15.38
CA SER A 26 -28.98 12.40 -14.06
C SER A 26 -28.69 10.93 -13.99
N VAL A 27 -28.18 10.49 -12.85
CA VAL A 27 -27.98 9.08 -12.54
C VAL A 27 -28.58 8.75 -11.17
N LYS A 28 -29.45 7.73 -11.14
CA LYS A 28 -30.08 7.22 -9.93
C LYS A 28 -29.59 5.79 -9.66
N PHE A 29 -29.12 5.52 -8.45
CA PHE A 29 -28.62 4.21 -8.06
C PHE A 29 -28.87 3.94 -6.58
N ILE A 30 -28.79 2.67 -6.20
CA ILE A 30 -29.00 2.21 -4.82
C ILE A 30 -27.68 1.65 -4.27
N LYS A 31 -27.30 2.07 -3.07
CA LYS A 31 -26.20 1.51 -2.32
C LYS A 31 -26.58 1.40 -0.84
N ASN A 32 -26.38 0.24 -0.23
CA ASN A 32 -26.72 -0.02 1.18
C ASN A 32 -28.16 0.38 1.53
N SER A 33 -29.11 0.05 0.66
CA SER A 33 -30.54 0.37 0.80
C SER A 33 -30.88 1.88 0.75
N VAL A 34 -29.92 2.74 0.46
CA VAL A 34 -30.13 4.18 0.24
C VAL A 34 -30.14 4.47 -1.26
N THR A 35 -31.13 5.22 -1.70
CA THR A 35 -31.24 5.67 -3.08
C THR A 35 -30.52 6.99 -3.23
N TYR A 36 -29.55 7.03 -4.14
CA TYR A 36 -28.79 8.22 -4.47
C TYR A 36 -29.13 8.73 -5.86
N THR A 37 -29.21 10.05 -6.01
CA THR A 37 -29.38 10.70 -7.32
C THR A 37 -28.31 11.78 -7.47
N ILE A 38 -27.60 11.77 -8.58
CA ILE A 38 -26.61 12.77 -8.94
C ILE A 38 -27.11 13.45 -10.21
N GLU A 39 -27.22 14.76 -10.19
CA GLU A 39 -27.60 15.59 -11.36
C GLU A 39 -26.46 16.53 -11.69
N ARG A 40 -26.08 16.53 -12.96
CA ARG A 40 -25.06 17.42 -13.51
C ARG A 40 -25.56 18.09 -14.76
N GLY A 41 -25.38 19.40 -14.87
CA GLY A 41 -25.77 20.15 -16.03
C GLY A 41 -24.75 21.19 -16.47
N ARG A 42 -24.93 21.60 -17.71
CA ARG A 42 -24.13 22.64 -18.33
C ARG A 42 -25.06 23.59 -19.07
N LYS A 43 -24.86 24.91 -18.89
CA LYS A 43 -25.69 25.97 -19.46
C LYS A 43 -27.20 25.82 -19.20
N PRO A 44 -27.64 25.93 -17.90
CA PRO A 44 -26.89 26.39 -16.73
C PRO A 44 -26.02 25.31 -16.10
N GLN A 45 -25.08 25.70 -15.26
CA GLN A 45 -24.29 24.77 -14.45
C GLN A 45 -25.17 24.23 -13.32
N ILE A 46 -25.30 22.90 -13.28
CA ILE A 46 -26.05 22.18 -12.27
C ILE A 46 -25.11 21.13 -11.66
N PHE A 47 -25.07 21.06 -10.35
CA PHE A 47 -24.48 19.97 -9.64
C PHE A 47 -25.25 19.74 -8.34
N LYS A 48 -26.02 18.66 -8.30
CA LYS A 48 -26.86 18.30 -7.18
C LYS A 48 -26.65 16.83 -6.81
N PHE A 49 -26.71 16.57 -5.52
CA PHE A 49 -26.57 15.25 -4.96
C PHE A 49 -27.68 14.99 -3.94
N TYR A 50 -28.41 13.90 -4.10
CA TYR A 50 -29.54 13.54 -3.24
C TYR A 50 -29.29 12.16 -2.62
N ALA A 51 -29.71 12.00 -1.37
CA ALA A 51 -29.84 10.73 -0.69
C ALA A 51 -31.27 10.56 -0.22
N ASN A 52 -31.96 9.50 -0.67
CA ASN A 52 -33.39 9.26 -0.43
C ASN A 52 -34.26 10.50 -0.78
N ASP A 53 -33.99 11.09 -1.96
CA ASP A 53 -34.64 12.27 -2.48
C ASP A 53 -34.46 13.57 -1.66
N ILE A 54 -33.57 13.55 -0.63
CA ILE A 54 -33.18 14.73 0.15
C ILE A 54 -31.86 15.25 -0.40
N GLU A 55 -31.84 16.53 -0.83
CA GLU A 55 -30.61 17.18 -1.32
C GLU A 55 -29.58 17.29 -0.20
N GLN A 56 -28.38 16.81 -0.47
CA GLN A 56 -27.26 16.85 0.49
C GLN A 56 -26.49 18.14 0.26
N ASN A 57 -26.84 19.19 0.99
CA ASN A 57 -26.07 20.41 1.04
C ASN A 57 -24.98 20.26 2.09
N LEU A 58 -23.75 20.02 1.66
CA LEU A 58 -22.58 20.05 2.53
C LEU A 58 -22.20 21.52 2.73
N GLU A 59 -22.53 22.06 3.91
CA GLU A 59 -22.32 23.46 4.26
C GLU A 59 -20.82 23.82 4.20
N SER A 60 -20.41 24.52 3.14
CA SER A 60 -19.18 25.29 3.11
C SER A 60 -19.51 26.75 2.78
N ASN A 61 -18.83 27.67 3.45
CA ASN A 61 -19.06 29.12 3.37
C ASN A 61 -18.72 29.76 2.00
N GLU A 62 -18.40 28.97 0.97
CA GLU A 62 -18.09 29.44 -0.38
C GLU A 62 -18.61 28.45 -1.43
N ALA A 63 -19.36 28.96 -2.42
CA ALA A 63 -20.00 28.18 -3.50
C ALA A 63 -19.05 27.28 -4.33
N GLN A 64 -17.75 27.55 -4.36
CA GLN A 64 -16.73 26.67 -4.96
C GLN A 64 -16.29 25.53 -4.03
N GLY A 65 -16.37 25.72 -2.71
CA GLY A 65 -16.08 24.71 -1.70
C GLY A 65 -17.12 23.59 -1.70
N GLU A 66 -18.41 23.94 -1.76
CA GLU A 66 -19.54 22.99 -1.80
C GLU A 66 -19.40 21.94 -2.92
N ASN A 67 -19.08 22.37 -4.12
CA ASN A 67 -18.92 21.47 -5.27
C ASN A 67 -17.76 20.47 -5.08
N LYS A 68 -16.69 20.90 -4.41
CA LYS A 68 -15.52 20.05 -4.14
C LYS A 68 -15.82 19.03 -3.05
N GLU A 69 -16.48 19.43 -1.99
CA GLU A 69 -16.87 18.57 -0.88
C GLU A 69 -17.91 17.54 -1.33
N THR A 70 -18.94 17.97 -2.05
CA THR A 70 -19.92 17.08 -2.66
C THR A 70 -19.27 16.06 -3.59
N GLN A 71 -18.27 16.46 -4.38
CA GLN A 71 -17.53 15.52 -5.22
C GLN A 71 -16.71 14.53 -4.40
N LEU A 72 -16.09 14.97 -3.31
CA LEU A 72 -15.36 14.07 -2.40
C LEU A 72 -16.29 13.03 -1.76
N GLU A 73 -17.49 13.44 -1.35
CA GLU A 73 -18.50 12.52 -0.83
C GLU A 73 -18.96 11.50 -1.88
N ILE A 74 -19.21 11.94 -3.10
CA ILE A 74 -19.55 11.04 -4.22
C ILE A 74 -18.38 10.07 -4.47
N ASN A 75 -17.13 10.54 -4.47
CA ASN A 75 -15.97 9.67 -4.67
C ASN A 75 -15.84 8.63 -3.54
N LYS A 76 -16.05 9.03 -2.29
CA LYS A 76 -16.10 8.10 -1.14
C LYS A 76 -17.25 7.09 -1.29
N LEU A 77 -18.43 7.58 -1.71
CA LEU A 77 -19.58 6.73 -1.93
C LEU A 77 -19.33 5.72 -3.04
N MET A 78 -18.73 6.13 -4.15
CA MET A 78 -18.36 5.24 -5.25
C MET A 78 -17.29 4.24 -4.85
N GLY A 79 -16.36 4.65 -4.00
CA GLY A 79 -15.24 3.84 -3.51
C GLY A 79 -14.17 3.55 -4.57
N MET A 80 -14.31 4.10 -5.78
CA MET A 80 -13.37 3.93 -6.88
C MET A 80 -13.02 5.25 -7.54
N THR A 81 -11.85 5.31 -8.18
CA THR A 81 -11.43 6.46 -8.97
C THR A 81 -12.07 6.46 -10.37
N HIS A 82 -12.02 7.60 -11.05
CA HIS A 82 -12.44 7.71 -12.45
C HIS A 82 -11.61 6.79 -13.36
N ALA A 83 -10.31 6.65 -13.11
CA ALA A 83 -9.45 5.74 -13.84
C ALA A 83 -9.91 4.28 -13.69
N MET A 84 -10.26 3.86 -12.47
CA MET A 84 -10.81 2.53 -12.21
C MET A 84 -12.15 2.31 -12.92
N PHE A 85 -13.04 3.31 -12.87
CA PHE A 85 -14.34 3.27 -13.53
C PHE A 85 -14.23 3.02 -15.04
N LYS A 86 -13.27 3.68 -15.70
CA LYS A 86 -12.99 3.48 -17.14
C LYS A 86 -12.51 2.07 -17.47
N ASN A 87 -11.81 1.43 -16.55
CA ASN A 87 -11.23 0.10 -16.78
C ASN A 87 -12.15 -1.05 -16.38
N ILE A 88 -13.20 -0.79 -15.59
CA ILE A 88 -14.09 -1.84 -15.05
C ILE A 88 -15.52 -1.71 -15.57
N ILE A 89 -16.02 -0.49 -15.76
CA ILE A 89 -17.46 -0.24 -15.98
C ILE A 89 -17.74 0.37 -17.36
N ALA A 90 -16.93 1.35 -17.78
CA ALA A 90 -17.19 2.08 -19.02
C ALA A 90 -16.07 1.86 -20.04
N LEU A 91 -16.21 0.78 -20.78
CA LEU A 91 -15.23 0.31 -21.75
C LEU A 91 -15.53 0.83 -23.13
N ASN A 92 -14.57 1.45 -23.79
CA ASN A 92 -14.72 1.95 -25.14
C ASN A 92 -13.38 1.97 -25.89
N THR A 93 -13.44 2.17 -27.19
CA THR A 93 -12.25 2.23 -28.06
C THR A 93 -11.52 3.57 -28.01
N TYR A 94 -12.14 4.62 -27.46
CA TYR A 94 -11.59 5.98 -27.43
C TYR A 94 -10.82 6.30 -26.16
N THR A 95 -11.00 5.50 -25.11
CA THR A 95 -10.23 5.63 -23.89
C THR A 95 -8.90 4.90 -24.04
N GLN A 96 -7.82 5.50 -23.56
CA GLN A 96 -6.53 4.85 -23.54
C GLN A 96 -6.61 3.55 -22.73
N PRO A 97 -6.28 2.39 -23.33
CA PRO A 97 -6.31 1.10 -22.62
C PRO A 97 -5.35 1.09 -21.44
N PHE A 98 -5.66 0.32 -20.41
CA PHE A 98 -4.83 0.16 -19.21
C PHE A 98 -3.37 -0.11 -19.55
N LEU A 99 -3.09 -1.06 -20.44
CA LEU A 99 -1.72 -1.46 -20.81
C LEU A 99 -0.96 -0.40 -21.61
N SER A 100 -1.66 0.58 -22.17
CA SER A 100 -1.04 1.71 -22.88
C SER A 100 -0.84 2.94 -21.99
N THR A 101 -1.35 2.93 -20.74
CA THR A 101 -1.14 4.02 -19.79
C THR A 101 0.27 3.96 -19.19
N LYS A 102 0.68 5.06 -18.57
CA LYS A 102 2.00 5.13 -17.90
C LYS A 102 2.06 4.13 -16.76
N GLN A 103 3.22 3.53 -16.55
CA GLN A 103 3.46 2.53 -15.50
C GLN A 103 3.03 3.00 -14.10
N ALA A 104 3.23 4.27 -13.77
CA ALA A 104 2.78 4.84 -12.50
C ALA A 104 1.25 4.81 -12.36
N GLU A 105 0.52 5.11 -13.43
CA GLU A 105 -0.94 5.08 -13.47
C GLU A 105 -1.47 3.64 -13.42
N GLN A 106 -0.84 2.72 -14.15
CA GLN A 106 -1.14 1.28 -14.07
C GLN A 106 -0.99 0.78 -12.64
N ARG A 107 0.13 1.15 -11.99
CA ARG A 107 0.40 0.78 -10.62
C ARG A 107 -0.66 1.30 -9.65
N GLU A 108 -1.07 2.55 -9.77
CA GLU A 108 -2.12 3.15 -8.94
C GLU A 108 -3.44 2.40 -9.08
N ILE A 109 -3.83 2.08 -10.32
CA ILE A 109 -5.04 1.31 -10.62
C ILE A 109 -4.96 -0.08 -9.97
N ILE A 110 -3.85 -0.79 -10.13
CA ILE A 110 -3.66 -2.12 -9.55
C ILE A 110 -3.60 -2.06 -8.02
N GLU A 111 -2.92 -1.10 -7.43
CA GLU A 111 -2.89 -0.93 -5.97
C GLU A 111 -4.29 -0.68 -5.41
N GLN A 112 -5.11 0.08 -6.08
CA GLN A 112 -6.51 0.28 -5.72
C GLN A 112 -7.32 -1.01 -5.91
N LEU A 113 -7.15 -1.69 -7.04
CA LEU A 113 -7.82 -2.95 -7.36
C LEU A 113 -7.52 -4.03 -6.32
N LEU A 114 -6.27 -4.17 -5.90
CA LEU A 114 -5.84 -5.16 -4.91
C LEU A 114 -6.21 -4.78 -3.47
N GLY A 115 -6.86 -3.66 -3.25
CA GLY A 115 -7.28 -3.21 -1.92
C GLY A 115 -6.19 -2.59 -1.08
N ILE A 116 -5.03 -2.26 -1.67
CA ILE A 116 -3.92 -1.63 -0.96
C ILE A 116 -4.31 -0.24 -0.44
N THR A 117 -5.14 0.48 -1.17
CA THR A 117 -5.70 1.77 -0.74
C THR A 117 -6.52 1.67 0.56
N LEU A 118 -7.11 0.50 0.84
CA LEU A 118 -7.78 0.24 2.11
C LEU A 118 -6.80 0.26 3.29
N LEU A 119 -5.55 -0.18 3.08
CA LEU A 119 -4.52 -0.08 4.11
C LEU A 119 -4.23 1.37 4.45
N SER A 120 -4.13 2.24 3.45
CA SER A 120 -3.94 3.68 3.65
C SER A 120 -5.10 4.29 4.42
N GLN A 121 -6.35 3.99 4.06
CA GLN A 121 -7.53 4.44 4.80
C GLN A 121 -7.54 3.95 6.25
N LYS A 122 -7.17 2.69 6.48
CA LYS A 122 -7.04 2.14 7.83
C LYS A 122 -5.89 2.77 8.60
N ALA A 123 -4.79 3.09 7.92
CA ALA A 123 -3.66 3.81 8.52
C ALA A 123 -4.06 5.23 8.94
N ASP A 124 -4.84 5.95 8.14
CA ASP A 124 -5.34 7.28 8.49
C ASP A 124 -6.24 7.23 9.75
N LEU A 125 -7.19 6.29 9.79
CA LEU A 125 -8.03 6.06 10.98
C LEU A 125 -7.20 5.68 12.22
N LEU A 126 -6.16 4.88 12.03
CA LEU A 126 -5.27 4.47 13.10
C LEU A 126 -4.42 5.66 13.58
N ARG A 127 -3.97 6.53 12.68
CA ARG A 127 -3.25 7.75 13.00
C ARG A 127 -4.07 8.70 13.88
N GLU A 128 -5.36 8.86 13.59
CA GLU A 128 -6.26 9.65 14.44
C GLU A 128 -6.39 9.03 15.84
N LYS A 129 -6.59 7.70 15.91
CA LYS A 129 -6.64 6.98 17.19
C LYS A 129 -5.33 7.12 17.96
N GLN A 130 -4.20 6.99 17.28
CA GLN A 130 -2.86 7.16 17.86
C GLN A 130 -2.68 8.55 18.44
N LYS A 131 -3.13 9.59 17.72
CA LYS A 131 -3.10 10.98 18.23
C LYS A 131 -3.94 11.14 19.48
N ALA A 132 -5.16 10.59 19.48
CA ALA A 132 -6.03 10.63 20.67
C ALA A 132 -5.43 9.86 21.85
N THR A 133 -4.89 8.66 21.62
CA THR A 133 -4.21 7.88 22.67
C THR A 133 -3.01 8.63 23.23
N LYS A 134 -2.22 9.27 22.37
CA LYS A 134 -1.06 10.10 22.81
C LYS A 134 -1.48 11.29 23.66
N GLN A 135 -2.58 11.94 23.32
CA GLN A 135 -3.13 13.02 24.13
C GLN A 135 -3.55 12.52 25.52
N LEU A 136 -4.32 11.43 25.57
CA LEU A 136 -4.76 10.82 26.83
C LEU A 136 -3.56 10.36 27.68
N LEU A 137 -2.54 9.76 27.05
CA LEU A 137 -1.31 9.36 27.73
C LEU A 137 -0.59 10.58 28.33
N THR A 138 -0.51 11.69 27.59
CA THR A 138 0.09 12.91 28.07
C THR A 138 -0.68 13.49 29.26
N GLU A 139 -2.01 13.51 29.18
CA GLU A 139 -2.87 13.97 30.27
C GLU A 139 -2.73 13.09 31.52
N GLU A 140 -2.64 11.78 31.36
CA GLU A 140 -2.50 10.85 32.47
C GLU A 140 -1.10 10.96 33.10
N LYS A 141 -0.03 11.10 32.31
CA LYS A 141 1.32 11.37 32.81
C LYS A 141 1.37 12.67 33.60
N LEU A 142 0.73 13.75 33.11
CA LEU A 142 0.63 15.00 33.82
C LEU A 142 -0.10 14.87 35.18
N LYS A 143 -1.17 14.08 35.23
CA LYS A 143 -1.88 13.81 36.50
C LYS A 143 -1.02 13.00 37.48
N ILE A 144 -0.28 12.01 36.95
CA ILE A 144 0.66 11.23 37.76
C ILE A 144 1.76 12.13 38.34
N ASP A 145 2.37 12.97 37.48
CA ASP A 145 3.39 13.91 37.91
C ASP A 145 2.87 14.90 38.97
N ALA A 146 1.66 15.39 38.79
CA ALA A 146 1.00 16.26 39.76
C ALA A 146 0.74 15.55 41.10
N ARG A 147 0.32 14.27 41.08
CA ARG A 147 0.14 13.47 42.30
C ARG A 147 1.47 13.14 42.97
N ILE A 148 2.50 12.79 42.18
CA ILE A 148 3.86 12.56 42.68
C ILE A 148 4.35 13.82 43.40
N ALA A 149 4.26 14.98 42.75
CA ALA A 149 4.68 16.25 43.35
C ALA A 149 3.88 16.58 44.62
N SER A 150 2.58 16.26 44.66
CA SER A 150 1.77 16.44 45.86
C SER A 150 2.19 15.48 46.97
N ASN A 151 2.45 14.20 46.64
CA ASN A 151 2.90 13.21 47.61
C ASN A 151 4.31 13.46 48.14
N GLU A 152 5.22 13.91 47.27
CA GLU A 152 6.56 14.35 47.71
C GLU A 152 6.48 15.43 48.80
N LYS A 153 5.62 16.43 48.59
CA LYS A 153 5.38 17.47 49.61
C LYS A 153 4.78 16.94 50.92
N ILE A 154 3.97 15.90 50.82
CA ILE A 154 3.35 15.27 52.01
C ILE A 154 4.36 14.37 52.72
N GLN A 155 5.20 13.61 51.97
CA GLN A 155 6.25 12.78 52.56
C GLN A 155 7.29 13.60 53.34
N GLU A 156 7.73 14.73 52.79
CA GLU A 156 8.58 15.67 53.49
C GLU A 156 8.02 16.10 54.84
N SER A 157 6.69 16.09 54.94
CA SER A 157 6.01 16.48 56.19
C SER A 157 5.81 15.35 57.20
N ILE A 158 5.72 14.10 56.75
CA ILE A 158 5.46 12.93 57.61
C ILE A 158 6.71 12.51 58.42
N GLU A 159 7.85 12.91 57.98
CA GLU A 159 9.11 12.61 58.64
C GLU A 159 9.37 13.34 59.95
N SER A 160 8.45 14.09 60.34
CA SER A 160 8.38 14.66 61.69
C SER A 160 8.34 13.64 62.83
N LEU A 161 8.44 12.43 62.46
CA LEU A 161 8.55 11.41 63.48
C LEU A 161 10.03 11.21 63.84
N LYS A 162 10.59 12.19 64.54
CA LYS A 162 11.98 12.21 65.08
C LYS A 162 12.43 10.89 65.69
N ILE A 163 11.51 10.13 66.27
CA ILE A 163 11.79 8.85 66.91
C ILE A 163 12.11 7.75 65.88
N ARG A 164 11.65 7.94 64.62
CA ARG A 164 11.92 6.98 63.51
C ARG A 164 13.13 7.36 62.66
N SER A 165 13.70 8.55 62.83
CA SER A 165 14.88 9.00 62.09
C SER A 165 16.08 8.08 62.29
N ASN A 166 16.33 7.65 63.53
CA ASN A 166 17.42 6.70 63.81
C ASN A 166 17.16 5.29 63.23
N ALA A 167 15.92 4.82 63.32
CA ALA A 167 15.54 3.55 62.69
C ALA A 167 15.58 3.63 61.17
N TRP A 168 15.18 4.80 60.63
CA TRP A 168 15.24 5.09 59.20
C TRP A 168 16.71 5.19 58.70
N ALA A 169 17.60 5.84 59.43
CA ALA A 169 19.01 5.90 59.04
C ALA A 169 19.67 4.55 58.99
N SER A 170 19.34 3.67 59.96
CA SER A 170 19.85 2.27 59.95
C SER A 170 19.26 1.50 58.78
N GLN A 171 17.95 1.61 58.54
CA GLN A 171 17.30 0.93 57.40
C GLN A 171 17.86 1.45 56.08
N LYS A 172 18.06 2.78 55.95
CA LYS A 172 18.70 3.39 54.78
C LYS A 172 20.08 2.78 54.50
N GLN A 173 20.88 2.57 55.53
CA GLN A 173 22.24 1.99 55.39
C GLN A 173 22.17 0.55 54.92
N ASP A 174 21.19 -0.22 55.39
CA ASP A 174 21.04 -1.63 55.00
C ASP A 174 20.45 -1.74 53.56
N ASP A 175 19.53 -0.82 53.22
CA ASP A 175 19.01 -0.73 51.86
C ASP A 175 20.13 -0.39 50.86
N VAL A 176 20.99 0.61 51.17
CA VAL A 176 22.16 0.99 50.34
C VAL A 176 23.09 -0.19 50.13
N LYS A 177 23.39 -0.95 51.21
CA LYS A 177 24.24 -2.18 51.10
C LYS A 177 23.58 -3.21 50.21
N SER A 178 22.28 -3.43 50.37
CA SER A 178 21.51 -4.40 49.56
C SER A 178 21.50 -4.04 48.09
N PHE A 179 21.15 -2.78 47.76
CA PHE A 179 21.16 -2.30 46.39
C PHE A 179 22.55 -2.35 45.75
N THR A 180 23.58 -1.94 46.48
CA THR A 180 24.98 -1.99 46.02
C THR A 180 25.39 -3.43 45.65
N LYS A 181 24.96 -4.42 46.46
CA LYS A 181 25.20 -5.83 46.14
C LYS A 181 24.46 -6.28 44.88
N ALA A 182 23.18 -5.92 44.78
CA ALA A 182 22.36 -6.29 43.63
C ALA A 182 22.88 -5.65 42.32
N ILE A 183 23.28 -4.36 42.37
CA ILE A 183 23.88 -3.67 41.24
C ILE A 183 25.18 -4.33 40.81
N ARG A 184 26.05 -4.73 41.74
CA ARG A 184 27.29 -5.44 41.42
C ARG A 184 27.04 -6.77 40.71
N GLU A 185 25.94 -7.45 41.05
CA GLU A 185 25.61 -8.72 40.38
C GLU A 185 25.07 -8.43 38.94
N LEU A 186 24.27 -7.41 38.78
CA LEU A 186 23.74 -7.05 37.46
C LEU A 186 24.81 -6.35 36.58
N ASP A 187 25.72 -5.55 37.16
CA ASP A 187 26.80 -4.88 36.40
C ASP A 187 27.87 -5.90 35.85
N LYS A 188 27.76 -7.21 36.17
CA LYS A 188 28.60 -8.23 35.53
C LYS A 188 28.33 -8.33 34.02
N VAL A 189 27.13 -7.96 33.59
CA VAL A 189 26.78 -7.91 32.18
C VAL A 189 26.80 -6.44 31.72
N ASP A 190 27.66 -6.13 30.75
CA ASP A 190 27.68 -4.81 30.12
C ASP A 190 26.42 -4.61 29.25
N ILE A 191 25.34 -4.21 29.91
CA ILE A 191 24.02 -4.09 29.27
C ILE A 191 23.99 -3.04 28.18
N VAL A 192 24.92 -2.06 28.18
CA VAL A 192 24.99 -1.04 27.13
C VAL A 192 25.52 -1.68 25.84
N LYS A 193 26.59 -2.47 25.98
CA LYS A 193 27.13 -3.24 24.84
C LYS A 193 26.14 -4.29 24.36
N GLU A 194 25.44 -4.93 25.29
CA GLU A 194 24.42 -5.92 24.98
C GLU A 194 23.27 -5.34 24.17
N LEU A 195 22.71 -4.22 24.60
CA LEU A 195 21.67 -3.51 23.85
C LEU A 195 22.15 -3.01 22.49
N ASP A 196 23.41 -2.58 22.41
CA ASP A 196 24.01 -2.21 21.13
C ASP A 196 24.18 -3.43 20.23
N ALA A 197 24.58 -4.56 20.81
CA ALA A 197 24.66 -5.83 20.11
C ALA A 197 23.28 -6.27 19.57
N HIS A 198 22.23 -6.20 20.39
CA HIS A 198 20.87 -6.48 19.94
C HIS A 198 20.38 -5.50 18.87
N LYS A 199 20.69 -4.21 18.99
CA LYS A 199 20.38 -3.22 17.93
C LYS A 199 21.11 -3.54 16.64
N ARG A 200 22.40 -3.94 16.76
CA ARG A 200 23.19 -4.38 15.62
C ARG A 200 22.63 -5.67 15.05
N LEU A 201 22.19 -6.59 15.91
CA LEU A 201 21.55 -7.84 15.51
C LEU A 201 20.24 -7.58 14.77
N SER A 202 19.39 -6.68 15.31
CA SER A 202 18.16 -6.25 14.62
C SER A 202 18.46 -5.64 13.25
N LYS A 203 19.41 -4.69 13.24
CA LYS A 203 19.84 -4.09 11.96
C LYS A 203 20.46 -5.12 11.02
N HIS A 204 21.27 -6.02 11.56
CA HIS A 204 21.85 -7.09 10.77
C HIS A 204 20.77 -7.98 10.17
N ASN A 205 19.75 -8.34 10.96
CA ASN A 205 18.63 -9.15 10.50
C ASN A 205 17.75 -8.40 9.48
N GLU A 206 17.52 -7.09 9.71
CA GLU A 206 16.82 -6.23 8.76
C GLU A 206 17.60 -6.12 7.44
N MET A 207 18.91 -5.87 7.54
CA MET A 207 19.79 -5.79 6.38
C MET A 207 19.91 -7.16 5.68
N GLN A 208 19.99 -8.24 6.44
CA GLN A 208 20.00 -9.60 5.90
C GLN A 208 18.69 -9.91 5.16
N THR A 209 17.58 -9.48 5.73
CA THR A 209 16.26 -9.66 5.10
C THR A 209 16.14 -8.82 3.83
N ALA A 210 16.60 -7.57 3.89
CA ALA A 210 16.66 -6.69 2.73
C ALA A 210 17.61 -7.26 1.65
N LEU A 211 18.78 -7.74 2.04
CA LEU A 211 19.74 -8.38 1.15
C LEU A 211 19.13 -9.58 0.45
N ARG A 212 18.50 -10.48 1.23
CA ARG A 212 17.81 -11.66 0.66
C ARG A 212 16.68 -11.29 -0.28
N SER A 213 15.99 -10.17 0.00
CA SER A 213 14.94 -9.65 -0.88
C SER A 213 15.54 -9.15 -2.20
N LEU A 214 16.60 -8.35 -2.10
CA LEU A 214 17.32 -7.83 -3.25
C LEU A 214 17.99 -8.94 -4.08
N GLU A 215 18.55 -9.96 -3.43
CA GLU A 215 19.13 -11.12 -4.11
C GLU A 215 18.07 -11.91 -4.90
N LYS A 216 16.87 -12.07 -4.34
CA LYS A 216 15.75 -12.70 -5.05
C LYS A 216 15.29 -11.87 -6.23
N GLU A 217 15.18 -10.56 -6.01
CA GLU A 217 14.80 -9.61 -7.06
C GLU A 217 15.86 -9.59 -8.16
N LYS A 218 17.14 -9.60 -7.78
CA LYS A 218 18.26 -9.71 -8.71
C LYS A 218 18.17 -10.98 -9.55
N ALA A 219 18.01 -12.12 -8.90
CA ALA A 219 17.89 -13.41 -9.59
C ALA A 219 16.70 -13.43 -10.56
N TYR A 220 15.57 -12.79 -10.19
CA TYR A 220 14.42 -12.66 -11.06
C TYR A 220 14.73 -11.79 -12.30
N HIS A 221 15.39 -10.64 -12.07
CA HIS A 221 15.78 -9.77 -13.17
C HIS A 221 16.87 -10.37 -14.06
N GLU A 222 17.80 -11.16 -13.49
CA GLU A 222 18.81 -11.92 -14.24
C GLU A 222 18.17 -12.97 -15.15
N ASP A 223 17.20 -13.72 -14.62
CA ASP A 223 16.44 -14.69 -15.42
C ASP A 223 15.63 -13.98 -16.53
N SER A 224 15.01 -12.85 -16.20
CA SER A 224 14.26 -12.02 -17.14
C SER A 224 15.17 -11.43 -18.23
N LEU A 225 16.35 -10.99 -17.85
CA LEU A 225 17.36 -10.47 -18.79
C LEU A 225 17.84 -11.57 -19.74
N THR A 226 18.14 -12.75 -19.20
CA THR A 226 18.55 -13.92 -20.02
C THR A 226 17.50 -14.27 -21.05
N LYS A 227 16.22 -14.22 -20.64
CA LYS A 227 15.09 -14.48 -21.56
C LYS A 227 14.95 -13.38 -22.61
N ALA A 228 15.09 -12.11 -22.20
CA ALA A 228 15.04 -10.96 -23.09
C ALA A 228 16.19 -10.99 -24.11
N GLU A 229 17.40 -11.27 -23.66
CA GLU A 229 18.58 -11.44 -24.53
C GLU A 229 18.39 -12.59 -25.55
N SER A 230 17.83 -13.71 -25.08
CA SER A 230 17.49 -14.83 -25.97
C SER A 230 16.46 -14.40 -27.03
N THR A 231 15.50 -13.55 -26.65
CA THR A 231 14.49 -13.01 -27.57
C THR A 231 15.13 -12.07 -28.58
N VAL A 232 15.97 -11.15 -28.12
CA VAL A 232 16.75 -10.28 -29.01
C VAL A 232 17.54 -11.10 -29.99
N GLY A 233 18.30 -12.10 -29.52
CA GLY A 233 19.11 -12.94 -30.40
C GLY A 233 18.31 -13.77 -31.41
N LYS A 234 17.07 -14.15 -31.07
CA LYS A 234 16.16 -14.81 -32.02
C LYS A 234 15.64 -13.82 -33.05
N THR A 235 15.16 -12.66 -32.57
CA THR A 235 14.63 -11.61 -33.44
C THR A 235 15.69 -11.05 -34.38
N GLU A 236 16.96 -10.97 -33.95
CA GLU A 236 18.08 -10.61 -34.80
C GLU A 236 18.31 -11.63 -35.93
N LYS A 237 18.29 -12.91 -35.58
CA LYS A 237 18.41 -13.96 -36.60
C LYS A 237 17.22 -13.98 -37.55
N ASP A 238 16.01 -13.81 -37.02
CA ASP A 238 14.80 -13.77 -37.85
C ASP A 238 14.80 -12.56 -38.78
N LEU A 239 15.35 -11.41 -38.33
CA LEU A 239 15.52 -10.21 -39.12
C LEU A 239 16.58 -10.43 -40.19
N GLU A 240 17.74 -11.05 -39.87
CA GLU A 240 18.78 -11.40 -40.78
C GLU A 240 18.28 -12.31 -41.91
N PHE A 241 17.46 -13.32 -41.50
CA PHE A 241 16.78 -14.19 -42.49
C PHE A 241 15.77 -13.42 -43.35
N ALA A 242 15.01 -12.54 -42.75
CA ALA A 242 14.05 -11.71 -43.50
C ALA A 242 14.74 -10.69 -44.40
N GLU A 243 15.82 -10.05 -43.96
CA GLU A 243 16.58 -9.08 -44.77
C GLU A 243 17.35 -9.75 -45.93
N ALA A 244 17.71 -11.02 -45.77
CA ALA A 244 18.32 -11.79 -46.86
C ALA A 244 17.38 -12.03 -48.06
N ALA A 245 16.08 -11.66 -47.91
CA ALA A 245 15.06 -11.68 -48.96
C ALA A 245 14.98 -13.01 -49.75
N LYS A 246 15.37 -14.13 -49.10
CA LYS A 246 15.35 -15.47 -49.71
C LYS A 246 14.49 -16.43 -48.89
N CYS A 247 13.70 -17.19 -49.57
CA CYS A 247 12.95 -18.25 -48.94
C CYS A 247 13.89 -19.33 -48.35
N PRO A 248 13.83 -19.68 -47.07
CA PRO A 248 14.75 -20.66 -46.46
C PRO A 248 14.58 -22.08 -47.01
N THR A 249 13.52 -22.34 -47.78
CA THR A 249 13.23 -23.68 -48.33
C THR A 249 13.53 -23.83 -49.81
N CYS A 250 13.48 -22.73 -50.60
CA CYS A 250 13.62 -22.83 -52.07
C CYS A 250 14.54 -21.74 -52.67
N GLU A 251 15.16 -20.90 -51.84
CA GLU A 251 16.11 -19.83 -52.19
C GLU A 251 15.60 -18.78 -53.21
N GLN A 252 14.28 -18.75 -53.49
CA GLN A 252 13.67 -17.73 -54.33
C GLN A 252 13.63 -16.37 -53.60
N GLU A 253 13.92 -15.32 -54.36
CA GLU A 253 13.81 -13.95 -53.87
C GLU A 253 12.33 -13.58 -53.58
N LEU A 254 12.07 -13.07 -52.41
CA LEU A 254 10.73 -12.66 -51.98
C LEU A 254 10.65 -11.14 -52.11
N HIS A 255 9.94 -10.64 -53.10
CA HIS A 255 9.68 -9.25 -53.34
C HIS A 255 8.17 -8.99 -53.36
N ASP A 256 7.56 -8.86 -52.19
CA ASP A 256 6.19 -8.37 -52.10
C ASP A 256 6.07 -7.41 -50.89
N ASP A 257 5.05 -6.54 -50.93
CA ASP A 257 4.75 -5.55 -49.89
C ASP A 257 4.60 -6.21 -48.46
N LYS A 258 4.33 -7.50 -48.42
CA LYS A 258 4.23 -8.26 -47.15
C LYS A 258 5.61 -8.55 -46.57
N HIS A 259 6.61 -8.68 -47.37
CA HIS A 259 8.00 -8.91 -46.95
C HIS A 259 8.58 -7.65 -46.32
N GLU A 260 8.43 -6.46 -46.96
CA GLU A 260 8.83 -5.18 -46.39
C GLU A 260 8.13 -4.89 -45.07
N HIS A 261 6.84 -5.22 -45.00
CA HIS A 261 6.08 -5.10 -43.79
C HIS A 261 6.58 -6.04 -42.66
N LEU A 262 7.01 -7.26 -43.01
CA LEU A 262 7.59 -8.20 -42.06
C LEU A 262 8.93 -7.69 -41.51
N VAL A 263 9.82 -7.26 -42.40
CA VAL A 263 11.12 -6.67 -42.01
C VAL A 263 10.93 -5.43 -41.15
N GLY A 264 9.96 -4.57 -41.51
CA GLY A 264 9.62 -3.39 -40.72
C GLY A 264 9.16 -3.77 -39.30
N LYS A 265 8.28 -4.77 -39.18
CA LYS A 265 7.82 -5.28 -37.88
C LYS A 265 8.96 -5.87 -37.07
N LEU A 266 9.81 -6.71 -37.67
CA LEU A 266 10.95 -7.32 -36.97
C LEU A 266 11.93 -6.26 -36.48
N LYS A 267 12.17 -5.19 -37.25
CA LYS A 267 13.01 -4.05 -36.82
C LYS A 267 12.41 -3.34 -35.62
N THR A 268 11.11 -3.09 -35.63
CA THR A 268 10.45 -2.44 -34.49
C THR A 268 10.53 -3.34 -33.25
N THR A 269 10.18 -4.63 -33.40
CA THR A 269 10.25 -5.60 -32.30
C THR A 269 11.67 -5.74 -31.74
N LEU A 270 12.68 -5.70 -32.62
CA LEU A 270 14.10 -5.75 -32.21
C LEU A 270 14.49 -4.51 -31.38
N THR A 271 14.06 -3.33 -31.83
CA THR A 271 14.33 -2.07 -31.09
C THR A 271 13.69 -2.12 -29.73
N GLU A 272 12.41 -2.45 -29.65
CA GLU A 272 11.66 -2.55 -28.40
C GLU A 272 12.27 -3.60 -27.45
N SER A 273 12.68 -4.76 -28.01
CA SER A 273 13.33 -5.82 -27.23
C SER A 273 14.70 -5.36 -26.70
N LYS A 274 15.45 -4.59 -27.47
CA LYS A 274 16.73 -4.01 -27.03
C LYS A 274 16.54 -2.96 -25.96
N GLU A 275 15.57 -2.07 -26.11
CA GLU A 275 15.23 -1.07 -25.10
C GLU A 275 14.79 -1.75 -23.78
N TYR A 276 14.01 -2.83 -23.90
CA TYR A 276 13.62 -3.62 -22.74
C TYR A 276 14.81 -4.30 -22.06
N THR A 277 15.72 -4.87 -22.83
CA THR A 277 16.96 -5.47 -22.31
C THR A 277 17.83 -4.42 -21.61
N GLU A 278 17.98 -3.24 -22.22
CA GLU A 278 18.71 -2.12 -21.61
C GLU A 278 18.09 -1.66 -20.29
N LYS A 279 16.75 -1.59 -20.26
CA LYS A 279 16.02 -1.27 -19.02
C LYS A 279 16.29 -2.30 -17.93
N LEU A 280 16.20 -3.59 -18.24
CA LEU A 280 16.49 -4.66 -17.28
C LEU A 280 17.93 -4.60 -16.77
N THR A 281 18.87 -4.27 -17.67
CA THR A 281 20.29 -4.08 -17.31
C THR A 281 20.47 -2.91 -16.35
N ASN A 282 19.75 -1.81 -16.60
CA ASN A 282 19.76 -0.64 -15.73
C ASN A 282 19.12 -0.96 -14.36
N ASP A 283 18.03 -1.70 -14.35
CA ASP A 283 17.37 -2.12 -13.11
C ASP A 283 18.26 -3.07 -12.32
N LEU A 284 18.90 -4.05 -12.98
CA LEU A 284 19.92 -4.92 -12.37
C LEU A 284 21.09 -4.13 -11.79
N THR A 285 21.54 -3.09 -12.50
CA THR A 285 22.62 -2.22 -12.02
C THR A 285 22.22 -1.49 -10.74
N LYS A 286 20.99 -1.01 -10.68
CA LYS A 286 20.43 -0.37 -9.45
C LYS A 286 20.35 -1.37 -8.30
N ILE A 287 19.75 -2.54 -8.56
CA ILE A 287 19.65 -3.59 -7.53
C ILE A 287 21.05 -3.98 -7.04
N GLN A 288 22.01 -4.10 -7.95
CA GLN A 288 23.39 -4.39 -7.55
C GLN A 288 23.99 -3.26 -6.69
N GLN A 289 23.74 -1.99 -7.06
CA GLN A 289 24.15 -0.85 -6.25
C GLN A 289 23.50 -0.88 -4.86
N ASP A 290 22.22 -1.25 -4.77
CA ASP A 290 21.52 -1.37 -3.50
C ASP A 290 22.08 -2.55 -2.66
N VAL A 291 22.42 -3.66 -3.30
CA VAL A 291 23.13 -4.79 -2.68
C VAL A 291 24.50 -4.35 -2.18
N ASP A 292 25.27 -3.67 -3.03
CA ASP A 292 26.60 -3.18 -2.68
C ASP A 292 26.56 -2.09 -1.60
N ALA A 293 25.48 -1.29 -1.57
CA ALA A 293 25.23 -0.30 -0.51
C ALA A 293 24.96 -0.92 0.86
N ILE A 294 24.37 -2.12 0.89
CA ILE A 294 24.23 -2.89 2.15
C ILE A 294 25.60 -3.39 2.60
N GLY A 295 26.46 -3.75 1.66
CA GLY A 295 27.83 -4.18 1.92
C GLY A 295 27.94 -5.51 2.66
N ASP A 296 29.12 -5.73 3.22
CA ASP A 296 29.36 -6.92 4.05
C ASP A 296 28.67 -6.76 5.41
N LEU A 297 27.74 -7.65 5.70
CA LEU A 297 26.99 -7.68 6.96
C LEU A 297 27.89 -7.98 8.18
N GLY A 298 29.10 -8.45 7.92
CA GLY A 298 30.02 -8.83 8.98
C GLY A 298 29.51 -10.00 9.84
N ASN A 299 30.17 -10.18 10.96
CA ASN A 299 29.79 -11.25 11.87
C ASN A 299 28.51 -10.87 12.63
N ILE A 300 27.67 -11.87 12.84
CA ILE A 300 26.47 -11.74 13.69
C ILE A 300 26.95 -11.32 15.08
N PRO A 301 26.43 -10.21 15.62
CA PRO A 301 26.76 -9.80 16.98
C PRO A 301 26.40 -10.91 17.98
N ASP A 302 27.33 -11.25 18.83
CA ASP A 302 27.07 -12.17 19.92
C ASP A 302 26.31 -11.44 21.03
N THR A 303 25.20 -12.03 21.49
CA THR A 303 24.34 -11.49 22.53
C THR A 303 24.31 -12.46 23.72
N TYR A 304 24.29 -11.90 24.90
CA TYR A 304 24.19 -12.67 26.13
C TYR A 304 22.75 -13.15 26.37
N TYR A 305 21.76 -12.32 25.96
CA TYR A 305 20.33 -12.62 26.04
C TYR A 305 19.80 -13.13 24.70
N ASP A 306 18.76 -13.95 24.78
CA ASP A 306 18.08 -14.46 23.58
C ASP A 306 17.24 -13.38 22.90
N THR A 307 16.67 -12.46 23.68
CA THR A 307 15.78 -11.42 23.18
C THR A 307 16.22 -10.03 23.62
N MET A 308 15.92 -9.05 22.80
CA MET A 308 16.12 -7.63 23.12
C MET A 308 15.30 -7.18 24.34
N ASP A 309 14.14 -7.78 24.54
CA ASP A 309 13.26 -7.49 25.68
C ASP A 309 13.89 -7.92 27.01
N GLU A 310 14.58 -9.04 27.03
CA GLU A 310 15.34 -9.48 28.21
C GLU A 310 16.48 -8.49 28.54
N ALA A 311 17.19 -8.05 27.52
CA ALA A 311 18.23 -7.03 27.69
C ALA A 311 17.66 -5.69 28.18
N TYR A 312 16.48 -5.28 27.68
CA TYR A 312 15.79 -4.08 28.19
C TYR A 312 15.28 -4.27 29.62
N ASN A 313 14.78 -5.44 29.97
CA ASN A 313 14.35 -5.77 31.33
C ASN A 313 15.54 -5.73 32.29
N HIS A 314 16.69 -6.28 31.90
CA HIS A 314 17.92 -6.17 32.68
C HIS A 314 18.34 -4.69 32.84
N LYS A 315 18.39 -3.95 31.73
CA LYS A 315 18.68 -2.50 31.77
C LYS A 315 17.73 -1.74 32.67
N GLY A 316 16.43 -2.03 32.55
CA GLY A 316 15.39 -1.45 33.41
C GLY A 316 15.66 -1.77 34.87
N SER A 317 15.90 -3.02 35.21
CA SER A 317 16.22 -3.47 36.54
C SER A 317 17.52 -2.80 37.09
N LEU A 318 18.56 -2.73 36.27
CA LEU A 318 19.80 -2.07 36.64
C LEU A 318 19.62 -0.55 36.83
N GLN A 319 18.92 0.10 35.92
CA GLN A 319 18.60 1.52 36.04
C GLN A 319 17.71 1.82 37.25
N ASP A 320 16.72 0.98 37.50
CA ASP A 320 15.84 1.10 38.66
C ASP A 320 16.61 0.90 39.97
N LEU A 321 17.49 -0.10 40.04
CA LEU A 321 18.36 -0.31 41.19
C LEU A 321 19.36 0.84 41.41
N LYS A 322 20.02 1.32 40.34
CA LYS A 322 20.90 2.49 40.38
C LYS A 322 20.16 3.75 40.81
N ARG A 323 18.94 3.94 40.26
CA ARG A 323 18.08 5.03 40.63
C ARG A 323 17.59 4.90 42.06
N GLN A 324 17.23 3.69 42.50
CA GLN A 324 16.84 3.44 43.88
C GLN A 324 18.00 3.69 44.86
N LEU A 325 19.21 3.25 44.48
CA LEU A 325 20.42 3.54 45.25
C LEU A 325 20.67 5.07 45.35
N GLU A 326 20.72 5.74 44.20
CA GLU A 326 20.96 7.19 44.15
C GLU A 326 19.86 8.00 44.85
N GLN A 327 18.60 7.64 44.67
CA GLN A 327 17.49 8.25 45.39
C GLN A 327 17.60 8.03 46.90
N THR A 328 18.10 6.86 47.32
CA THR A 328 18.24 6.53 48.73
C THR A 328 19.45 7.20 49.33
N GLU A 329 20.56 7.31 48.59
CA GLU A 329 21.75 8.06 49.00
C GLU A 329 21.49 9.57 49.08
N LYS A 330 20.75 10.10 48.11
CA LYS A 330 20.38 11.54 48.07
C LYS A 330 19.26 11.92 49.05
N LYS A 331 18.61 10.96 49.68
CA LYS A 331 17.66 11.25 50.74
C LYS A 331 18.43 11.87 51.92
N GLU A 332 18.47 13.18 51.93
CA GLU A 332 18.97 13.92 53.08
C GLU A 332 17.99 13.73 54.23
N ASP A 333 18.51 13.70 55.43
CA ASP A 333 17.69 13.67 56.63
C ASP A 333 17.07 15.05 56.85
N VAL A 334 16.09 15.29 56.04
CA VAL A 334 15.34 16.55 56.02
C VAL A 334 14.40 16.66 57.23
N TYR A 335 14.43 15.60 58.03
CA TYR A 335 13.41 15.33 59.04
C TYR A 335 13.34 16.29 60.21
N ALA A 336 14.32 17.14 60.38
CA ALA A 336 14.38 17.90 61.59
C ALA A 336 13.57 19.24 61.59
N GLU A 337 13.40 19.88 60.44
CA GLU A 337 12.79 21.23 60.41
C GLU A 337 11.40 21.33 59.78
N GLN A 338 11.04 20.36 58.87
CA GLN A 338 9.75 20.47 58.13
C GLN A 338 8.60 19.73 58.76
N ILE A 339 8.88 19.09 59.81
CA ILE A 339 8.03 18.12 60.49
C ILE A 339 6.74 18.70 61.04
N GLU A 340 6.80 19.89 61.52
CA GLU A 340 5.69 20.49 62.25
C GLU A 340 4.56 21.02 61.37
N GLU A 341 4.80 21.36 60.12
CA GLU A 341 3.81 22.08 59.31
C GLU A 341 2.83 21.20 58.54
N MET A 342 3.12 19.88 58.34
CA MET A 342 2.34 19.10 57.36
C MET A 342 1.69 17.82 57.85
N GLN A 343 1.58 17.59 59.14
CA GLN A 343 1.01 16.36 59.73
C GLN A 343 -0.43 16.05 59.34
N ASN A 344 -1.13 16.96 58.72
CA ASN A 344 -2.55 16.81 58.39
C ASN A 344 -2.86 16.55 56.91
N LYS A 345 -1.84 16.35 56.07
CA LYS A 345 -2.08 16.08 54.64
C LYS A 345 -2.03 14.60 54.33
N ALA A 346 -3.04 14.09 53.66
CA ALA A 346 -3.10 12.70 53.26
C ALA A 346 -2.27 12.41 51.98
N ILE A 347 -1.44 11.39 52.03
CA ILE A 347 -0.67 10.92 50.88
C ILE A 347 -1.60 10.22 49.88
N GLN A 348 -1.58 10.70 48.68
CA GLN A 348 -2.38 10.07 47.59
C GLN A 348 -1.61 8.93 46.93
N LYS A 349 -2.23 7.78 46.79
CA LYS A 349 -1.63 6.67 46.07
C LYS A 349 -1.44 7.01 44.58
N VAL A 350 -0.22 6.90 44.09
CA VAL A 350 0.07 7.09 42.66
C VAL A 350 -0.11 5.76 41.95
N ASP A 351 -0.97 5.76 40.94
CA ASP A 351 -1.25 4.59 40.11
C ASP A 351 -0.71 4.83 38.70
N PHE A 352 0.16 3.96 38.24
CA PHE A 352 0.78 3.99 36.92
C PHE A 352 0.10 3.05 35.92
N GLU A 353 -0.79 2.20 36.37
CA GLU A 353 -1.35 1.11 35.57
C GLU A 353 -1.98 1.62 34.28
N LYS A 354 -2.81 2.65 34.41
CA LYS A 354 -3.50 3.26 33.29
C LYS A 354 -2.55 3.94 32.31
N ALA A 355 -1.46 4.57 32.78
CA ALA A 355 -0.47 5.17 31.93
C ALA A 355 0.33 4.11 31.16
N ASN A 356 0.66 3.00 31.80
CA ASN A 356 1.33 1.85 31.18
C ASN A 356 0.46 1.18 30.12
N GLU A 357 -0.82 0.96 30.44
CA GLU A 357 -1.78 0.44 29.46
C GLU A 357 -1.91 1.32 28.22
N MET A 358 -1.96 2.65 28.43
CA MET A 358 -2.01 3.60 27.31
C MET A 358 -0.71 3.65 26.52
N GLU A 359 0.44 3.50 27.16
CA GLU A 359 1.74 3.45 26.52
C GLU A 359 1.90 2.17 25.68
N ASP A 360 1.47 1.04 26.22
CA ASP A 360 1.43 -0.22 25.49
C ASP A 360 0.47 -0.16 24.32
N LEU A 361 -0.71 0.43 24.51
CA LEU A 361 -1.67 0.66 23.44
C LEU A 361 -1.07 1.55 22.35
N HIS A 362 -0.40 2.65 22.73
CA HIS A 362 0.26 3.56 21.77
C HIS A 362 1.35 2.82 20.99
N ARG A 363 2.15 2.00 21.65
CA ARG A 363 3.20 1.17 21.05
C ARG A 363 2.62 0.16 20.06
N HIS A 364 1.52 -0.50 20.41
CA HIS A 364 0.80 -1.39 19.52
C HIS A 364 0.22 -0.65 18.30
N GLN A 365 -0.35 0.53 18.51
CA GLN A 365 -0.86 1.37 17.42
C GLN A 365 0.27 1.82 16.50
N GLU A 366 1.44 2.16 17.03
CA GLU A 366 2.62 2.54 16.24
C GLU A 366 3.14 1.37 15.40
N PHE A 367 3.20 0.19 16.00
CA PHE A 367 3.57 -1.03 15.28
C PHE A 367 2.59 -1.34 14.13
N LEU A 368 1.29 -1.30 14.42
CA LEU A 368 0.25 -1.51 13.40
C LEU A 368 0.30 -0.45 12.30
N TYR A 369 0.56 0.82 12.67
CA TYR A 369 0.71 1.89 11.69
C TYR A 369 1.87 1.63 10.72
N LYS A 370 3.01 1.20 11.25
CA LYS A 370 4.16 0.79 10.42
C LYS A 370 3.81 -0.37 9.49
N LEU A 371 3.09 -1.36 9.98
CA LEU A 371 2.64 -2.50 9.16
C LEU A 371 1.70 -2.06 8.02
N LEU A 372 0.84 -1.08 8.26
CA LEU A 372 -0.11 -0.60 7.24
C LEU A 372 0.55 0.32 6.20
N THR A 373 1.61 1.05 6.58
CA THR A 373 2.22 2.11 5.75
C THR A 373 3.52 1.70 5.07
N ALA A 374 4.29 0.79 5.65
CA ALA A 374 5.55 0.35 5.06
C ALA A 374 5.33 -0.38 3.73
N LYS A 375 6.11 -0.02 2.72
CA LYS A 375 6.00 -0.58 1.36
C LYS A 375 6.33 -2.06 1.31
N ASP A 376 7.23 -2.50 2.15
CA ASP A 376 7.74 -3.86 2.31
C ASP A 376 7.12 -4.60 3.49
N SER A 377 6.02 -4.07 4.03
CA SER A 377 5.34 -4.72 5.15
C SER A 377 4.81 -6.10 4.75
N PHE A 378 4.91 -7.04 5.67
CA PHE A 378 4.37 -8.38 5.50
C PHE A 378 2.89 -8.38 5.09
N ILE A 379 2.10 -7.49 5.68
CA ILE A 379 0.66 -7.39 5.35
C ILE A 379 0.47 -6.98 3.90
N ARG A 380 1.20 -5.94 3.46
CA ARG A 380 1.11 -5.45 2.08
C ARG A 380 1.54 -6.52 1.08
N THR A 381 2.68 -7.15 1.33
CA THR A 381 3.19 -8.24 0.48
C THR A 381 2.17 -9.38 0.40
N ARG A 382 1.61 -9.78 1.53
CA ARG A 382 0.64 -10.88 1.56
C ARG A 382 -0.66 -10.56 0.83
N ILE A 383 -1.16 -9.33 0.96
CA ILE A 383 -2.34 -8.87 0.22
C ILE A 383 -2.06 -8.85 -1.29
N ILE A 384 -0.89 -8.33 -1.69
CA ILE A 384 -0.48 -8.32 -3.10
C ILE A 384 -0.43 -9.76 -3.63
N GLU A 385 0.31 -10.64 -3.01
CA GLU A 385 0.46 -12.03 -3.44
C GLU A 385 -0.88 -12.75 -3.59
N GLN A 386 -1.74 -12.63 -2.59
CA GLN A 386 -3.04 -13.31 -2.58
C GLN A 386 -3.97 -12.77 -3.65
N ASN A 387 -4.13 -11.44 -3.71
CA ASN A 387 -5.06 -10.81 -4.65
C ASN A 387 -4.52 -10.84 -6.08
N LEU A 388 -3.21 -10.78 -6.26
CA LEU A 388 -2.55 -10.91 -7.54
C LEU A 388 -2.72 -12.32 -8.12
N SER A 389 -2.58 -13.33 -7.29
CA SER A 389 -2.85 -14.73 -7.68
C SER A 389 -4.30 -14.88 -8.18
N TYR A 390 -5.26 -14.31 -7.46
CA TYR A 390 -6.66 -14.31 -7.87
C TYR A 390 -6.88 -13.54 -9.18
N LEU A 391 -6.26 -12.37 -9.32
CA LEU A 391 -6.31 -11.58 -10.56
C LEU A 391 -5.79 -12.38 -11.75
N ASN A 392 -4.62 -12.99 -11.62
CA ASN A 392 -4.01 -13.79 -12.67
C ASN A 392 -4.88 -15.01 -13.04
N GLN A 393 -5.48 -15.65 -12.06
CA GLN A 393 -6.43 -16.76 -12.30
C GLN A 393 -7.66 -16.28 -13.07
N ARG A 394 -8.24 -15.14 -12.68
CA ARG A 394 -9.41 -14.61 -13.39
C ARG A 394 -9.06 -14.15 -14.80
N LEU A 395 -7.89 -13.52 -14.96
CA LEU A 395 -7.40 -13.10 -16.27
C LEU A 395 -7.19 -14.29 -17.20
N ALA A 396 -6.49 -15.33 -16.75
CA ALA A 396 -6.30 -16.56 -17.54
C ALA A 396 -7.65 -17.21 -17.92
N TYR A 397 -8.61 -17.22 -17.00
CA TYR A 397 -9.96 -17.70 -17.27
C TYR A 397 -10.63 -16.92 -18.42
N PHE A 398 -10.60 -15.59 -18.38
CA PHE A 398 -11.24 -14.78 -19.41
C PHE A 398 -10.49 -14.84 -20.75
N LEU A 399 -9.15 -14.85 -20.73
CA LEU A 399 -8.33 -15.03 -21.92
C LEU A 399 -8.68 -16.35 -22.63
N GLY A 400 -8.83 -17.43 -21.87
CA GLY A 400 -9.29 -18.72 -22.40
C GLY A 400 -10.72 -18.65 -22.95
N LYS A 401 -11.63 -17.91 -22.30
CA LYS A 401 -13.01 -17.74 -22.77
C LYS A 401 -13.09 -16.99 -24.10
N VAL A 402 -12.28 -15.95 -24.28
CA VAL A 402 -12.24 -15.19 -25.54
C VAL A 402 -11.30 -15.81 -26.59
N LYS A 403 -10.74 -16.97 -26.31
CA LYS A 403 -9.84 -17.71 -27.19
C LYS A 403 -8.61 -16.88 -27.61
N LEU A 404 -8.04 -16.12 -26.69
CA LEU A 404 -6.78 -15.42 -26.93
C LEU A 404 -5.63 -16.36 -26.56
N PRO A 405 -4.67 -16.62 -27.47
CA PRO A 405 -3.60 -17.60 -27.24
C PRO A 405 -2.51 -17.07 -26.30
N HIS A 406 -2.54 -15.80 -25.99
CA HIS A 406 -1.53 -15.13 -25.17
C HIS A 406 -1.66 -15.47 -23.70
N THR A 407 -0.54 -15.62 -23.04
CA THR A 407 -0.44 -15.64 -21.57
C THR A 407 -0.16 -14.24 -21.08
N VAL A 408 -0.99 -13.74 -20.18
CA VAL A 408 -0.83 -12.42 -19.59
C VAL A 408 -0.82 -12.57 -18.09
N VAL A 409 0.25 -12.10 -17.44
CA VAL A 409 0.48 -12.28 -16.01
C VAL A 409 0.94 -10.98 -15.38
N PHE A 410 0.34 -10.62 -14.26
CA PHE A 410 0.82 -9.59 -13.37
C PHE A 410 1.89 -10.17 -12.45
N GLN A 411 3.04 -9.53 -12.43
CA GLN A 411 4.17 -9.90 -11.58
C GLN A 411 4.06 -9.28 -10.18
N SER A 412 4.85 -9.74 -9.23
CA SER A 412 4.84 -9.25 -7.84
C SER A 412 5.22 -7.76 -7.70
N ASP A 413 5.93 -7.21 -8.67
CA ASP A 413 6.25 -5.79 -8.77
C ASP A 413 5.11 -4.95 -9.41
N LEU A 414 3.98 -5.62 -9.74
CA LEU A 414 2.80 -5.09 -10.42
C LEU A 414 3.03 -4.75 -11.91
N SER A 415 4.11 -5.19 -12.49
CA SER A 415 4.30 -5.16 -13.94
C SER A 415 3.46 -6.23 -14.64
N VAL A 416 3.18 -6.03 -15.92
CA VAL A 416 2.42 -6.95 -16.74
C VAL A 416 3.34 -7.56 -17.79
N GLN A 417 3.33 -8.87 -17.87
CA GLN A 417 4.06 -9.63 -18.87
C GLN A 417 3.05 -10.29 -19.82
N ILE A 418 3.25 -10.10 -21.12
CA ILE A 418 2.45 -10.71 -22.19
C ILE A 418 3.37 -11.66 -22.95
N GLU A 419 2.96 -12.89 -23.10
CA GLU A 419 3.73 -13.91 -23.81
C GLU A 419 2.87 -14.64 -24.84
N GLU A 420 3.48 -14.96 -25.96
CA GLU A 420 2.94 -15.89 -26.95
C GLU A 420 4.01 -16.91 -27.36
N LEU A 421 3.71 -18.18 -27.22
CA LEU A 421 4.61 -19.28 -27.56
C LEU A 421 6.01 -19.15 -26.92
N GLY A 422 6.08 -18.63 -25.68
CA GLY A 422 7.32 -18.42 -24.93
C GLY A 422 8.12 -17.19 -25.38
N ARG A 423 7.53 -16.30 -26.18
CA ARG A 423 8.11 -15.01 -26.57
C ARG A 423 7.35 -13.88 -25.87
N GLU A 424 8.07 -13.00 -25.24
CA GLU A 424 7.50 -11.78 -24.64
C GLU A 424 7.09 -10.80 -25.73
N LEU A 425 5.93 -10.20 -25.55
CA LEU A 425 5.32 -9.25 -26.47
C LEU A 425 4.94 -7.98 -25.74
N ASP A 426 5.01 -6.85 -26.42
CA ASP A 426 4.39 -5.63 -25.98
C ASP A 426 2.91 -5.58 -26.40
N PHE A 427 2.11 -4.85 -25.64
CA PHE A 427 0.70 -4.64 -25.96
C PHE A 427 0.49 -4.10 -27.39
N ASP A 428 1.42 -3.25 -27.85
CA ASP A 428 1.36 -2.64 -29.19
C ASP A 428 1.69 -3.61 -30.32
N ASN A 429 2.27 -4.77 -30.03
CA ASN A 429 2.53 -5.81 -31.02
C ASN A 429 1.27 -6.65 -31.36
N LEU A 430 0.25 -6.56 -30.52
CA LEU A 430 -1.00 -7.27 -30.71
C LEU A 430 -1.81 -6.65 -31.87
N SER A 431 -2.48 -7.48 -32.64
CA SER A 431 -3.48 -7.02 -33.60
C SER A 431 -4.64 -6.30 -32.91
N ARG A 432 -5.42 -5.52 -33.63
CA ARG A 432 -6.56 -4.80 -33.06
C ARG A 432 -7.56 -5.74 -32.37
N GLY A 433 -7.84 -6.89 -32.98
CA GLY A 433 -8.75 -7.87 -32.41
C GLY A 433 -8.22 -8.51 -31.13
N GLU A 434 -6.94 -8.83 -31.09
CA GLU A 434 -6.26 -9.35 -29.89
C GLU A 434 -6.23 -8.31 -28.76
N ARG A 435 -5.93 -7.04 -29.08
CA ARG A 435 -5.98 -5.95 -28.10
C ARG A 435 -7.37 -5.83 -27.49
N ASN A 436 -8.42 -5.83 -28.29
CA ASN A 436 -9.78 -5.70 -27.79
C ASN A 436 -10.19 -6.87 -26.90
N ARG A 437 -9.83 -8.12 -27.28
CA ARG A 437 -10.03 -9.30 -26.42
C ARG A 437 -9.27 -9.19 -25.11
N LEU A 438 -8.03 -8.70 -25.15
CA LEU A 438 -7.22 -8.50 -23.95
C LEU A 438 -7.80 -7.41 -23.05
N ILE A 439 -8.23 -6.28 -23.61
CA ILE A 439 -8.88 -5.19 -22.86
C ILE A 439 -10.14 -5.70 -22.15
N LEU A 440 -10.99 -6.43 -22.85
CA LEU A 440 -12.19 -7.02 -22.27
C LEU A 440 -11.85 -8.01 -21.15
N SER A 441 -10.90 -8.92 -21.41
CA SER A 441 -10.47 -9.92 -20.43
C SER A 441 -9.89 -9.29 -19.16
N LEU A 442 -9.06 -8.26 -19.31
CA LEU A 442 -8.52 -7.46 -18.20
C LEU A 442 -9.64 -6.79 -17.41
N SER A 443 -10.55 -6.12 -18.11
CA SER A 443 -11.65 -5.40 -17.47
C SER A 443 -12.58 -6.31 -16.69
N TRP A 444 -12.87 -7.49 -17.21
CA TRP A 444 -13.68 -8.50 -16.53
C TRP A 444 -12.93 -9.11 -15.32
N ALA A 445 -11.63 -9.38 -15.47
CA ALA A 445 -10.79 -9.86 -14.37
C ALA A 445 -10.69 -8.80 -13.27
N PHE A 446 -10.46 -7.54 -13.61
CA PHE A 446 -10.45 -6.42 -12.68
C PHE A 446 -11.78 -6.28 -11.95
N ARG A 447 -12.88 -6.43 -12.67
CA ARG A 447 -14.21 -6.41 -12.07
C ARG A 447 -14.40 -7.53 -11.04
N ASP A 448 -14.03 -8.76 -11.38
CA ASP A 448 -14.17 -9.90 -10.46
C ASP A 448 -13.33 -9.70 -9.20
N VAL A 449 -12.10 -9.20 -9.33
CA VAL A 449 -11.26 -8.84 -8.17
C VAL A 449 -11.90 -7.72 -7.37
N TRP A 450 -12.36 -6.68 -8.03
CA TRP A 450 -13.05 -5.57 -7.35
C TRP A 450 -14.26 -6.06 -6.56
N GLU A 451 -15.13 -6.83 -7.18
CA GLU A 451 -16.35 -7.34 -6.56
C GLU A 451 -16.10 -8.38 -5.45
N SER A 452 -14.91 -8.98 -5.41
CA SER A 452 -14.49 -9.86 -4.29
C SER A 452 -14.09 -9.08 -3.04
N LEU A 453 -13.62 -7.84 -3.20
CA LEU A 453 -13.13 -6.99 -2.10
C LEU A 453 -14.13 -5.90 -1.70
N TYR A 454 -14.96 -5.49 -2.65
CA TYR A 454 -15.88 -4.37 -2.51
C TYR A 454 -17.29 -4.78 -2.89
N GLN A 455 -18.17 -3.81 -2.95
CA GLN A 455 -19.56 -4.06 -3.30
C GLN A 455 -19.71 -4.41 -4.79
N GLN A 456 -20.62 -5.33 -5.10
CA GLN A 456 -20.96 -5.70 -6.47
C GLN A 456 -21.53 -4.53 -7.25
N ILE A 457 -21.17 -4.44 -8.53
CA ILE A 457 -21.62 -3.41 -9.46
C ILE A 457 -22.42 -4.10 -10.57
N ASN A 458 -23.69 -3.73 -10.69
CA ASN A 458 -24.57 -4.34 -11.68
C ASN A 458 -24.61 -3.60 -13.04
N LEU A 459 -23.65 -2.72 -13.31
CA LEU A 459 -23.60 -1.86 -14.50
C LEU A 459 -22.35 -2.15 -15.33
N LEU A 460 -22.48 -2.23 -16.65
CA LEU A 460 -21.40 -2.36 -17.60
C LEU A 460 -21.77 -1.67 -18.91
N PHE A 461 -20.92 -0.76 -19.39
CA PHE A 461 -20.99 -0.15 -20.71
C PHE A 461 -19.85 -0.64 -21.58
N ILE A 462 -20.16 -1.06 -22.83
CA ILE A 462 -19.19 -1.48 -23.81
C ILE A 462 -19.52 -0.80 -25.13
N ASP A 463 -18.64 0.07 -25.57
CA ASP A 463 -18.82 0.88 -26.76
C ASP A 463 -17.73 0.57 -27.80
N GLU A 464 -18.12 0.01 -28.94
CA GLU A 464 -17.28 -0.32 -30.11
C GLU A 464 -16.13 -1.32 -29.87
N LEU A 465 -15.94 -1.88 -28.66
CA LEU A 465 -14.83 -2.82 -28.39
C LEU A 465 -15.05 -4.21 -29.00
N ILE A 466 -16.28 -4.61 -29.19
CA ILE A 466 -16.60 -5.97 -29.67
C ILE A 466 -16.68 -6.00 -31.20
N ASP A 467 -17.33 -5.01 -31.80
CA ASP A 467 -17.56 -4.93 -33.24
C ASP A 467 -16.42 -4.27 -34.01
N ALA A 468 -15.53 -3.54 -33.34
CA ALA A 468 -14.42 -2.84 -33.96
C ALA A 468 -13.15 -3.69 -34.05
N GLY A 469 -13.06 -4.54 -35.06
CA GLY A 469 -11.81 -5.22 -35.44
C GLY A 469 -11.58 -6.60 -34.82
N MET A 470 -12.58 -7.19 -34.16
CA MET A 470 -12.55 -8.60 -33.79
C MET A 470 -13.01 -9.47 -34.98
N ASP A 471 -12.46 -10.67 -35.05
CA ASP A 471 -13.02 -11.72 -35.92
C ASP A 471 -14.32 -12.30 -35.35
N ILE A 472 -15.06 -13.06 -36.17
CA ILE A 472 -16.35 -13.66 -35.78
C ILE A 472 -16.20 -14.47 -34.48
N SER A 473 -15.13 -15.26 -34.35
CA SER A 473 -14.89 -16.09 -33.16
C SER A 473 -14.68 -15.25 -31.90
N GLY A 474 -14.02 -14.10 -32.02
CA GLY A 474 -13.82 -13.13 -30.94
C GLY A 474 -15.13 -12.49 -30.49
N VAL A 475 -15.95 -12.07 -31.45
CA VAL A 475 -17.27 -11.51 -31.18
C VAL A 475 -18.15 -12.54 -30.47
N GLU A 476 -18.28 -13.76 -31.02
CA GLU A 476 -19.10 -14.84 -30.43
C GLU A 476 -18.67 -15.18 -29.00
N SER A 477 -17.37 -15.35 -28.79
CA SER A 477 -16.83 -15.70 -27.48
C SER A 477 -17.01 -14.57 -26.45
N SER A 478 -16.81 -13.31 -26.85
CA SER A 478 -17.07 -12.16 -26.00
C SER A 478 -18.54 -12.02 -25.63
N MET A 479 -19.44 -12.19 -26.61
CA MET A 479 -20.88 -12.17 -26.39
C MET A 479 -21.36 -13.31 -25.50
N ALA A 480 -20.73 -14.49 -25.57
CA ALA A 480 -21.03 -15.61 -24.69
C ALA A 480 -20.71 -15.26 -23.22
N VAL A 481 -19.58 -14.62 -22.96
CA VAL A 481 -19.20 -14.14 -21.61
C VAL A 481 -20.20 -13.09 -21.11
N LEU A 482 -20.55 -12.10 -21.93
CA LEU A 482 -21.51 -11.06 -21.55
C LEU A 482 -22.89 -11.63 -21.25
N LYS A 483 -23.34 -12.60 -22.05
CA LYS A 483 -24.61 -13.30 -21.83
C LYS A 483 -24.63 -14.08 -20.51
N ASP A 484 -23.49 -14.68 -20.16
CA ASP A 484 -23.34 -15.34 -18.87
C ASP A 484 -23.36 -14.33 -17.72
N MET A 485 -22.63 -13.22 -17.81
CA MET A 485 -22.65 -12.14 -16.82
C MET A 485 -24.05 -11.55 -16.61
N SER A 486 -24.78 -11.33 -17.70
CA SER A 486 -26.15 -10.80 -17.61
C SER A 486 -27.11 -11.76 -16.92
N ARG A 487 -27.00 -13.08 -17.21
CA ARG A 487 -27.91 -14.10 -16.70
C ARG A 487 -27.59 -14.54 -15.29
N THR A 488 -26.32 -14.85 -15.02
CA THR A 488 -25.88 -15.42 -13.74
C THR A 488 -25.62 -14.35 -12.70
N GLN A 489 -24.99 -13.23 -13.10
CA GLN A 489 -24.62 -12.14 -12.20
C GLN A 489 -25.60 -10.95 -12.22
N LYS A 490 -26.67 -11.03 -13.00
CA LYS A 490 -27.70 -9.97 -13.13
C LYS A 490 -27.12 -8.62 -13.49
N LYS A 491 -26.11 -8.58 -14.36
CA LYS A 491 -25.50 -7.33 -14.83
C LYS A 491 -26.38 -6.68 -15.91
N ASN A 492 -26.57 -5.37 -15.80
CA ASN A 492 -27.13 -4.55 -16.87
C ASN A 492 -26.00 -4.14 -17.81
N ILE A 493 -26.05 -4.58 -19.04
CA ILE A 493 -25.01 -4.38 -20.04
C ILE A 493 -25.58 -3.53 -21.18
N PHE A 494 -24.88 -2.43 -21.51
CA PHE A 494 -25.26 -1.50 -22.55
C PHE A 494 -24.15 -1.36 -23.58
#